data_61869a202bdfbdbe70a1af64d27f5351
#
_entry.id   61869a202bdfbdbe70a1af64d27f5351
#
_cell.length_a   1.000
_cell.length_b   1.000
_cell.length_c   1.000
_cell.angle_alpha   90.00
_cell.angle_beta   90.00
_cell.angle_gamma   90.00
#
_symmetry.space_group_name_H-M   'P 1'
#
loop_
_entity.id
_entity.type
_entity.pdbx_description
1 polymer ?
#
loop_
_entity_poly.entity_id
_entity_poly.type
_entity_poly.pdbx_seq_one_letter_code
_entity_poly.pdbx_strand_id
1 'polypeptide(L)'
;MAKPLDERVKKILEKLGFDPKQCLWKSHDTWVMYHRYIELAGAKNKIRYDLEEIETNSRDGIVCVKCRASIGVNGSEEKVITYGEASPKNNKNSYPYAMAEKRAVDRAFLKLLGMHGFVYAEDEIDMSSNAKPTNNIGASDDTKLETFQGEINSSKNLKELKAYGQMYKEHMGKATQTSPAIYLQTKTLYEQRLHELTNGKETNV
;
A
#
# COMPACT_ATOMS: atom_id res chain seq x y z
N MET A 1 -15.34 15.80 -11.41
CA MET A 1 -13.92 16.21 -11.58
C MET A 1 -13.20 15.90 -10.27
N ALA A 2 -12.04 15.26 -10.34
CA ALA A 2 -11.29 14.88 -9.14
C ALA A 2 -10.84 16.13 -8.35
N LYS A 3 -11.04 16.11 -7.02
CA LYS A 3 -10.69 17.21 -6.12
C LYS A 3 -9.19 17.56 -6.25
N PRO A 4 -8.82 18.83 -6.49
CA PRO A 4 -7.41 19.22 -6.56
C PRO A 4 -6.71 19.01 -5.20
N LEU A 5 -5.38 18.87 -5.21
CA LEU A 5 -4.59 18.82 -3.98
C LEU A 5 -4.66 20.19 -3.29
N ASP A 6 -4.89 20.17 -1.97
CA ASP A 6 -4.96 21.40 -1.16
C ASP A 6 -3.61 22.14 -1.19
N GLU A 7 -3.66 23.47 -1.32
CA GLU A 7 -2.46 24.32 -1.40
C GLU A 7 -1.57 24.26 -0.17
N ARG A 8 -2.16 24.01 1.01
CA ARG A 8 -1.38 23.82 2.26
C ARG A 8 -0.54 22.57 2.18
N VAL A 9 -1.12 21.46 1.68
CA VAL A 9 -0.38 20.20 1.48
C VAL A 9 0.74 20.38 0.47
N LYS A 10 0.50 21.08 -0.65
CA LYS A 10 1.54 21.38 -1.64
C LYS A 10 2.72 22.12 -1.01
N LYS A 11 2.45 23.17 -0.23
CA LYS A 11 3.51 23.92 0.47
C LYS A 11 4.29 23.08 1.47
N ILE A 12 3.61 22.16 2.19
CA ILE A 12 4.27 21.24 3.12
C ILE A 12 5.18 20.28 2.35
N LEU A 13 4.69 19.68 1.27
CA LEU A 13 5.48 18.77 0.43
C LEU A 13 6.69 19.46 -0.19
N GLU A 14 6.53 20.68 -0.66
CA GLU A 14 7.62 21.50 -1.19
C GLU A 14 8.70 21.75 -0.12
N LYS A 15 8.31 22.17 1.10
CA LYS A 15 9.25 22.32 2.22
C LYS A 15 9.97 21.02 2.57
N LEU A 16 9.31 19.88 2.42
CA LEU A 16 9.88 18.56 2.63
C LEU A 16 10.77 18.10 1.45
N GLY A 17 10.73 18.79 0.32
CA GLY A 17 11.42 18.39 -0.90
C GLY A 17 10.81 17.13 -1.53
N PHE A 18 9.49 16.94 -1.40
CA PHE A 18 8.78 15.79 -1.97
C PHE A 18 8.03 16.18 -3.23
N ASP A 19 8.21 15.43 -4.31
CA ASP A 19 7.38 15.55 -5.50
C ASP A 19 6.01 14.92 -5.25
N PRO A 20 4.90 15.68 -5.36
CA PRO A 20 3.55 15.15 -5.18
C PRO A 20 3.23 13.94 -6.05
N LYS A 21 3.80 13.85 -7.26
CA LYS A 21 3.60 12.73 -8.18
C LYS A 21 4.23 11.43 -7.69
N GLN A 22 5.26 11.53 -6.84
CA GLN A 22 5.99 10.38 -6.30
C GLN A 22 5.46 9.95 -4.93
N CYS A 23 5.01 10.91 -4.10
CA CYS A 23 4.62 10.66 -2.73
C CYS A 23 3.11 10.50 -2.52
N LEU A 24 2.28 10.91 -3.50
CA LEU A 24 0.83 10.84 -3.42
C LEU A 24 0.23 10.06 -4.59
N TRP A 25 -0.90 9.45 -4.33
CA TRP A 25 -1.79 8.89 -5.34
C TRP A 25 -3.25 9.19 -5.00
N LYS A 26 -4.17 8.89 -5.91
CA LYS A 26 -5.61 9.09 -5.69
C LYS A 26 -6.32 7.76 -5.53
N SER A 27 -7.17 7.70 -4.49
CA SER A 27 -8.22 6.70 -4.36
C SER A 27 -9.55 7.43 -4.44
N HIS A 28 -10.26 7.25 -5.55
CA HIS A 28 -11.48 8.04 -5.87
C HIS A 28 -11.19 9.55 -5.81
N ASP A 29 -11.87 10.28 -4.94
CA ASP A 29 -11.67 11.72 -4.74
C ASP A 29 -10.72 12.07 -3.59
N THR A 30 -10.05 11.06 -3.01
CA THR A 30 -9.20 11.17 -1.83
C THR A 30 -7.73 11.09 -2.21
N TRP A 31 -6.91 12.02 -1.69
CA TRP A 31 -5.46 11.95 -1.79
C TRP A 31 -4.89 11.02 -0.72
N VAL A 32 -3.97 10.15 -1.12
CA VAL A 32 -3.34 9.15 -0.28
C VAL A 32 -1.83 9.29 -0.37
N MET A 33 -1.16 9.33 0.77
CA MET A 33 0.29 9.39 0.86
C MET A 33 0.85 8.00 1.15
N TYR A 34 1.90 7.61 0.44
CA TYR A 34 2.59 6.36 0.70
C TYR A 34 3.23 6.39 2.09
N HIS A 35 3.08 5.31 2.84
CA HIS A 35 3.65 5.14 4.19
C HIS A 35 5.12 5.56 4.28
N ARG A 36 5.97 5.10 3.35
CA ARG A 36 7.40 5.45 3.30
C ARG A 36 7.67 6.96 3.29
N TYR A 37 6.81 7.75 2.64
CA TYR A 37 6.97 9.21 2.61
C TYR A 37 6.47 9.87 3.89
N ILE A 38 5.48 9.27 4.57
CA ILE A 38 5.04 9.72 5.90
C ILE A 38 6.17 9.50 6.90
N GLU A 39 6.82 8.33 6.90
CA GLU A 39 7.99 8.04 7.74
C GLU A 39 9.16 9.02 7.46
N LEU A 40 9.49 9.23 6.16
CA LEU A 40 10.52 10.18 5.78
C LEU A 40 10.20 11.62 6.24
N ALA A 41 8.92 12.03 6.16
CA ALA A 41 8.48 13.34 6.64
C ALA A 41 8.63 13.44 8.16
N GLY A 42 8.27 12.40 8.90
CA GLY A 42 8.47 12.31 10.35
C GLY A 42 9.95 12.43 10.75
N ALA A 43 10.81 11.66 10.07
CA ALA A 43 12.26 11.69 10.29
C ALA A 43 12.87 13.08 10.00
N LYS A 44 12.52 13.71 8.86
CA LYS A 44 12.97 15.07 8.51
C LYS A 44 12.58 16.13 9.54
N ASN A 45 11.40 15.98 10.13
CA ASN A 45 10.90 16.91 11.15
C ASN A 45 11.25 16.50 12.58
N LYS A 46 12.05 15.43 12.75
CA LYS A 46 12.47 14.91 14.05
C LYS A 46 11.29 14.63 14.99
N ILE A 47 10.19 14.12 14.44
CA ILE A 47 9.04 13.71 15.23
C ILE A 47 9.46 12.55 16.13
N ARG A 48 9.18 12.69 17.43
CA ARG A 48 9.38 11.62 18.41
C ARG A 48 8.05 10.95 18.66
N TYR A 49 8.06 9.64 18.83
CA TYR A 49 6.85 8.90 19.16
C TYR A 49 7.13 7.74 20.09
N ASP A 50 6.10 7.33 20.78
CA ASP A 50 6.05 6.17 21.67
C ASP A 50 4.77 5.39 21.40
N LEU A 51 4.86 4.06 21.47
CA LEU A 51 3.78 3.15 21.18
C LEU A 51 3.38 2.37 22.44
N GLU A 52 2.07 2.24 22.62
CA GLU A 52 1.47 1.45 23.69
C GLU A 52 0.42 0.51 23.10
N GLU A 53 0.57 -0.78 23.33
CA GLU A 53 -0.46 -1.76 23.02
C GLU A 53 -1.64 -1.55 23.98
N ILE A 54 -2.82 -1.33 23.43
CA ILE A 54 -4.05 -1.09 24.21
C ILE A 54 -4.89 -2.33 24.31
N GLU A 55 -5.02 -3.07 23.21
CA GLU A 55 -5.82 -4.27 23.11
C GLU A 55 -5.18 -5.25 22.13
N THR A 56 -5.13 -6.50 22.53
CA THR A 56 -4.70 -7.60 21.70
C THR A 56 -5.57 -8.81 21.95
N ASN A 57 -6.18 -9.29 20.88
CA ASN A 57 -6.81 -10.60 20.84
C ASN A 57 -6.22 -11.39 19.68
N SER A 58 -5.15 -12.13 19.96
CA SER A 58 -4.42 -12.89 18.93
C SER A 58 -5.25 -14.00 18.30
N ARG A 59 -6.25 -14.53 19.02
CA ARG A 59 -7.18 -15.55 18.47
C ARG A 59 -8.07 -14.97 17.38
N ASP A 60 -8.56 -13.75 17.59
CA ASP A 60 -9.48 -13.08 16.68
C ASP A 60 -8.76 -12.14 15.72
N GLY A 61 -7.41 -12.03 15.81
CA GLY A 61 -6.59 -11.15 14.98
C GLY A 61 -6.88 -9.67 15.19
N ILE A 62 -7.33 -9.29 16.40
CA ILE A 62 -7.64 -7.90 16.76
C ILE A 62 -6.47 -7.30 17.52
N VAL A 63 -5.98 -6.16 17.05
CA VAL A 63 -4.90 -5.38 17.67
C VAL A 63 -5.27 -3.91 17.64
N CYS A 64 -5.07 -3.22 18.77
CA CYS A 64 -5.17 -1.78 18.87
C CYS A 64 -3.88 -1.23 19.52
N VAL A 65 -3.23 -0.30 18.83
CA VAL A 65 -2.01 0.38 19.27
C VAL A 65 -2.29 1.87 19.40
N LYS A 66 -1.84 2.45 20.50
CA LYS A 66 -1.86 3.89 20.74
C LYS A 66 -0.48 4.46 20.46
N CYS A 67 -0.43 5.52 19.68
CA CYS A 67 0.78 6.31 19.41
C CYS A 67 0.67 7.66 20.12
N ARG A 68 1.67 8.00 20.93
CA ARG A 68 1.91 9.35 21.43
C ARG A 68 3.07 9.93 20.62
N ALA A 69 2.83 11.01 19.91
CA ALA A 69 3.87 11.64 19.12
C ALA A 69 4.00 13.12 19.43
N SER A 70 5.21 13.66 19.24
CA SER A 70 5.51 15.07 19.49
C SER A 70 6.50 15.63 18.47
N ILE A 71 6.39 16.95 18.25
CA ILE A 71 7.30 17.73 17.41
C ILE A 71 7.64 19.03 18.10
N GLY A 72 8.91 19.42 18.03
CA GLY A 72 9.35 20.75 18.51
C GLY A 72 9.06 21.82 17.45
N VAL A 73 8.27 22.84 17.81
CA VAL A 73 7.93 23.97 16.95
C VAL A 73 8.16 25.27 17.70
N ASN A 74 9.07 26.13 17.20
CA ASN A 74 9.33 27.48 17.75
C ASN A 74 9.56 27.52 19.26
N GLY A 75 10.27 26.53 19.80
CA GLY A 75 10.58 26.48 21.26
C GLY A 75 9.48 25.87 22.13
N SER A 76 8.35 25.50 21.56
CA SER A 76 7.28 24.71 22.17
C SER A 76 7.23 23.29 21.62
N GLU A 77 6.57 22.41 22.35
CA GLU A 77 6.36 21.02 21.92
C GLU A 77 4.87 20.80 21.62
N GLU A 78 4.56 20.49 20.36
CA GLU A 78 3.22 20.04 19.98
C GLU A 78 3.11 18.52 20.15
N LYS A 79 1.99 18.06 20.71
CA LYS A 79 1.74 16.64 21.02
C LYS A 79 0.42 16.18 20.45
N VAL A 80 0.41 14.94 19.97
CA VAL A 80 -0.81 14.27 19.52
C VAL A 80 -0.88 12.85 20.04
N ILE A 81 -2.11 12.36 20.18
CA ILE A 81 -2.38 10.95 20.45
C ILE A 81 -3.24 10.42 19.30
N THR A 82 -2.89 9.25 18.80
CA THR A 82 -3.61 8.53 17.76
C THR A 82 -3.74 7.07 18.11
N TYR A 83 -4.66 6.38 17.45
CA TYR A 83 -4.86 4.96 17.58
C TYR A 83 -4.80 4.32 16.21
N GLY A 84 -4.18 3.15 16.12
CA GLY A 84 -4.17 2.27 14.96
C GLY A 84 -4.83 0.96 15.31
N GLU A 85 -5.72 0.50 14.47
CA GLU A 85 -6.48 -0.72 14.66
C GLU A 85 -6.25 -1.67 13.48
N ALA A 86 -6.07 -2.94 13.78
CA ALA A 86 -6.10 -4.01 12.80
C ALA A 86 -7.05 -5.13 13.29
N SER A 87 -7.90 -5.57 12.39
CA SER A 87 -8.84 -6.67 12.64
C SER A 87 -9.13 -7.38 11.32
N PRO A 88 -9.69 -8.59 11.31
CA PRO A 88 -10.05 -9.28 10.07
C PRO A 88 -11.02 -8.49 9.18
N LYS A 89 -11.73 -7.50 9.72
CA LYS A 89 -12.65 -6.64 8.97
C LYS A 89 -11.92 -5.56 8.16
N ASN A 90 -10.79 -5.06 8.66
CA ASN A 90 -10.06 -3.94 8.07
C ASN A 90 -8.59 -4.26 7.72
N ASN A 91 -8.16 -5.51 7.89
CA ASN A 91 -6.81 -5.97 7.57
C ASN A 91 -6.85 -7.39 7.00
N LYS A 92 -6.32 -7.56 5.80
CA LYS A 92 -6.20 -8.86 5.11
C LYS A 92 -4.80 -9.47 5.24
N ASN A 93 -3.86 -8.71 5.82
CA ASN A 93 -2.49 -9.16 6.01
C ASN A 93 -2.38 -10.08 7.22
N SER A 94 -1.41 -11.01 7.19
CA SER A 94 -1.14 -11.95 8.28
C SER A 94 -0.41 -11.34 9.49
N TYR A 95 -0.10 -10.03 9.45
CA TYR A 95 0.65 -9.31 10.50
C TYR A 95 -0.14 -8.11 11.05
N PRO A 96 -1.16 -8.37 11.89
CA PRO A 96 -2.04 -7.31 12.39
C PRO A 96 -1.31 -6.28 13.27
N TYR A 97 -0.29 -6.67 14.03
CA TYR A 97 0.50 -5.76 14.86
C TYR A 97 1.18 -4.66 14.03
N ALA A 98 1.91 -5.06 12.99
CA ALA A 98 2.58 -4.11 12.11
C ALA A 98 1.60 -3.16 11.41
N MET A 99 0.39 -3.65 11.09
CA MET A 99 -0.65 -2.82 10.47
C MET A 99 -1.26 -1.83 11.47
N ALA A 100 -1.50 -2.24 12.71
CA ALA A 100 -2.00 -1.36 13.76
C ALA A 100 -0.96 -0.26 14.10
N GLU A 101 0.31 -0.65 14.24
CA GLU A 101 1.44 0.27 14.44
C GLU A 101 1.53 1.31 13.33
N LYS A 102 1.62 0.90 12.08
CA LYS A 102 1.69 1.81 10.92
C LYS A 102 0.56 2.83 10.92
N ARG A 103 -0.69 2.37 11.09
CA ARG A 103 -1.86 3.25 11.14
C ARG A 103 -1.79 4.26 12.26
N ALA A 104 -1.33 3.86 13.46
CA ALA A 104 -1.18 4.76 14.60
C ALA A 104 -0.13 5.83 14.31
N VAL A 105 1.04 5.45 13.81
CA VAL A 105 2.18 6.34 13.52
C VAL A 105 1.86 7.28 12.37
N ASP A 106 1.32 6.77 11.27
CA ASP A 106 0.98 7.58 10.09
C ASP A 106 -0.04 8.66 10.42
N ARG A 107 -1.09 8.33 11.17
CA ARG A 107 -2.07 9.31 11.66
C ARG A 107 -1.43 10.39 12.54
N ALA A 108 -0.51 10.00 13.42
CA ALA A 108 0.19 10.94 14.29
C ALA A 108 1.05 11.90 13.46
N PHE A 109 1.82 11.39 12.51
CA PHE A 109 2.69 12.19 11.67
C PHE A 109 1.89 13.13 10.76
N LEU A 110 0.84 12.65 10.12
CA LEU A 110 -0.03 13.50 9.30
C LEU A 110 -0.70 14.62 10.12
N LYS A 111 -1.07 14.36 11.39
CA LYS A 111 -1.62 15.39 12.28
C LYS A 111 -0.56 16.43 12.64
N LEU A 112 0.62 16.03 13.10
CA LEU A 112 1.70 16.95 13.47
C LEU A 112 2.21 17.77 12.28
N LEU A 113 2.14 17.24 11.08
CA LEU A 113 2.53 17.92 9.84
C LEU A 113 1.41 18.79 9.25
N GLY A 114 0.21 18.82 9.86
CA GLY A 114 -0.93 19.59 9.37
C GLY A 114 -1.54 19.08 8.05
N MET A 115 -1.31 17.82 7.71
CA MET A 115 -1.84 17.20 6.48
C MET A 115 -3.08 16.33 6.72
N HIS A 116 -3.38 15.98 7.97
CA HIS A 116 -4.53 15.16 8.33
C HIS A 116 -5.85 15.83 7.90
N GLY A 117 -6.76 15.05 7.33
CA GLY A 117 -8.03 15.54 6.77
C GLY A 117 -7.93 16.04 5.31
N PHE A 118 -6.73 16.22 4.78
CA PHE A 118 -6.46 16.52 3.36
C PHE A 118 -5.85 15.34 2.62
N VAL A 119 -5.08 14.54 3.36
CA VAL A 119 -4.38 13.37 2.88
C VAL A 119 -4.59 12.24 3.89
N TYR A 120 -4.76 11.03 3.39
CA TYR A 120 -4.86 9.79 4.17
C TYR A 120 -3.60 8.97 4.01
N ALA A 121 -3.32 8.11 4.98
CA ALA A 121 -2.24 7.15 4.87
C ALA A 121 -2.64 5.98 3.95
N GLU A 122 -1.67 5.39 3.30
CA GLU A 122 -1.84 4.25 2.41
C GLU A 122 -2.59 3.08 3.10
N ASP A 123 -2.25 2.82 4.36
CA ASP A 123 -2.80 1.70 5.13
C ASP A 123 -4.22 1.97 5.69
N GLU A 124 -4.76 3.17 5.49
CA GLU A 124 -6.14 3.55 5.85
C GLU A 124 -7.14 3.30 4.72
N ILE A 125 -6.65 3.08 3.50
CA ILE A 125 -7.51 2.86 2.34
C ILE A 125 -7.78 1.37 2.18
N ASP A 126 -9.04 1.00 2.19
CA ASP A 126 -9.45 -0.37 1.88
C ASP A 126 -9.17 -0.66 0.40
N MET A 127 -8.17 -1.51 0.18
CA MET A 127 -7.70 -1.89 -1.15
C MET A 127 -8.63 -2.87 -1.87
N SER A 128 -9.75 -3.25 -1.25
CA SER A 128 -10.67 -4.26 -1.82
C SER A 128 -11.45 -3.73 -3.03
N SER A 129 -11.53 -2.42 -3.21
CA SER A 129 -12.32 -1.78 -4.28
C SER A 129 -11.52 -1.02 -5.33
N ASN A 130 -10.19 -0.84 -5.15
CA ASN A 130 -9.39 -0.06 -6.09
C ASN A 130 -8.01 -0.66 -6.30
N ALA A 131 -7.74 -1.08 -7.53
CA ALA A 131 -6.38 -1.30 -7.97
C ALA A 131 -5.58 0.00 -7.75
N LYS A 132 -4.50 -0.05 -6.94
CA LYS A 132 -3.52 1.03 -6.88
C LYS A 132 -3.10 1.37 -8.31
N PRO A 133 -3.04 2.65 -8.70
CA PRO A 133 -2.23 2.97 -9.86
C PRO A 133 -0.81 2.53 -9.51
N THR A 134 -0.33 1.52 -10.22
CA THR A 134 1.00 0.94 -10.02
C THR A 134 2.06 1.91 -10.51
N ASN A 135 2.28 3.00 -9.76
CA ASN A 135 3.54 3.73 -9.83
C ASN A 135 4.55 2.99 -8.95
N ASN A 136 4.89 1.77 -9.37
CA ASN A 136 5.95 0.95 -8.80
C ASN A 136 7.32 1.54 -9.15
N ILE A 137 7.63 2.71 -8.60
CA ILE A 137 9.01 3.19 -8.53
C ILE A 137 9.62 2.48 -7.32
N GLY A 138 10.17 1.29 -7.52
CA GLY A 138 10.98 0.55 -6.55
C GLY A 138 10.46 -0.79 -6.04
N ALA A 139 9.33 -1.32 -6.50
CA ALA A 139 9.05 -2.74 -6.31
C ALA A 139 10.02 -3.54 -7.19
N SER A 140 10.74 -4.49 -6.61
CA SER A 140 11.57 -5.41 -7.38
C SER A 140 10.72 -6.11 -8.44
N ASP A 141 11.33 -6.53 -9.56
CA ASP A 141 10.58 -7.30 -10.57
C ASP A 141 9.96 -8.57 -9.95
N ASP A 142 10.53 -9.08 -8.87
CA ASP A 142 10.02 -10.20 -8.08
C ASP A 142 8.65 -9.92 -7.46
N THR A 143 8.48 -8.78 -6.78
CA THR A 143 7.19 -8.38 -6.17
C THR A 143 6.10 -8.19 -7.23
N LYS A 144 6.47 -7.72 -8.43
CA LYS A 144 5.54 -7.59 -9.56
C LYS A 144 5.12 -8.96 -10.10
N LEU A 145 6.04 -9.91 -10.15
CA LEU A 145 5.73 -11.28 -10.57
C LEU A 145 4.89 -12.03 -9.55
N GLU A 146 5.08 -11.80 -8.26
CA GLU A 146 4.19 -12.33 -7.20
C GLU A 146 2.76 -11.78 -7.35
N THR A 147 2.62 -10.48 -7.66
CA THR A 147 1.31 -9.87 -7.97
C THR A 147 0.69 -10.51 -9.21
N PHE A 148 1.49 -10.73 -10.26
CA PHE A 148 1.04 -11.40 -11.48
C PHE A 148 0.57 -12.84 -11.22
N GLN A 149 1.25 -13.60 -10.37
CA GLN A 149 0.82 -14.94 -9.96
C GLN A 149 -0.57 -14.91 -9.29
N GLY A 150 -0.84 -13.91 -8.46
CA GLY A 150 -2.17 -13.68 -7.89
C GLY A 150 -3.25 -13.41 -8.94
N GLU A 151 -2.95 -12.58 -9.93
CA GLU A 151 -3.86 -12.25 -11.04
C GLU A 151 -4.10 -13.44 -11.98
N ILE A 152 -3.08 -14.25 -12.26
CA ILE A 152 -3.21 -15.51 -13.00
C ILE A 152 -4.24 -16.42 -12.32
N ASN A 153 -4.10 -16.63 -11.00
CA ASN A 153 -4.99 -17.51 -10.25
C ASN A 153 -6.43 -16.98 -10.20
N SER A 154 -6.62 -15.67 -10.17
CA SER A 154 -7.93 -15.01 -10.09
C SER A 154 -8.61 -14.83 -11.45
N SER A 155 -7.92 -15.05 -12.56
CA SER A 155 -8.46 -14.85 -13.91
C SER A 155 -9.64 -15.79 -14.20
N LYS A 156 -10.77 -15.22 -14.66
CA LYS A 156 -12.01 -15.97 -14.90
C LYS A 156 -12.16 -16.46 -16.34
N ASN A 157 -11.41 -15.88 -17.25
CA ASN A 157 -11.51 -16.21 -18.68
C ASN A 157 -10.19 -15.91 -19.41
N LEU A 158 -10.06 -16.46 -20.63
CA LEU A 158 -8.87 -16.31 -21.48
C LEU A 158 -8.54 -14.85 -21.81
N LYS A 159 -9.55 -13.98 -21.92
CA LYS A 159 -9.33 -12.57 -22.24
C LYS A 159 -8.63 -11.85 -21.11
N GLU A 160 -9.06 -12.08 -19.87
CA GLU A 160 -8.42 -11.53 -18.66
C GLU A 160 -6.99 -12.05 -18.51
N LEU A 161 -6.79 -13.37 -18.61
CA LEU A 161 -5.47 -14.00 -18.51
C LEU A 161 -4.48 -13.43 -19.53
N LYS A 162 -4.90 -13.28 -20.80
CA LYS A 162 -4.06 -12.70 -21.85
C LYS A 162 -3.76 -11.22 -21.63
N ALA A 163 -4.72 -10.45 -21.08
CA ALA A 163 -4.50 -9.04 -20.73
C ALA A 163 -3.44 -8.90 -19.64
N TYR A 164 -3.49 -9.72 -18.59
CA TYR A 164 -2.46 -9.77 -17.55
C TYR A 164 -1.10 -10.19 -18.13
N GLY A 165 -1.04 -11.24 -18.95
CA GLY A 165 0.20 -11.66 -19.62
C GLY A 165 0.86 -10.56 -20.45
N GLN A 166 0.08 -9.73 -21.13
CA GLN A 166 0.60 -8.59 -21.89
C GLN A 166 1.11 -7.48 -20.95
N MET A 167 0.42 -7.21 -19.85
CA MET A 167 0.80 -6.19 -18.86
C MET A 167 2.15 -6.51 -18.21
N TYR A 168 2.40 -7.78 -17.87
CA TYR A 168 3.61 -8.20 -17.17
C TYR A 168 4.74 -8.69 -18.09
N LYS A 169 4.56 -8.61 -19.40
CA LYS A 169 5.54 -9.11 -20.39
C LYS A 169 6.96 -8.58 -20.20
N GLU A 170 7.09 -7.28 -19.91
CA GLU A 170 8.39 -6.65 -19.68
C GLU A 170 9.06 -7.16 -18.39
N HIS A 171 8.30 -7.31 -17.30
CA HIS A 171 8.80 -7.83 -16.03
C HIS A 171 9.21 -9.29 -16.13
N MET A 172 8.43 -10.11 -16.84
CA MET A 172 8.79 -11.48 -17.19
C MET A 172 10.10 -11.55 -17.98
N GLY A 173 10.30 -10.63 -18.94
CA GLY A 173 11.55 -10.55 -19.71
C GLY A 173 12.75 -10.24 -18.85
N LYS A 174 12.65 -9.30 -17.93
CA LYS A 174 13.74 -8.95 -16.99
C LYS A 174 14.03 -10.07 -15.99
N ALA A 175 13.02 -10.72 -15.47
CA ALA A 175 13.13 -11.78 -14.49
C ALA A 175 13.86 -13.04 -15.00
N THR A 176 13.95 -13.25 -16.30
CA THR A 176 14.77 -14.34 -16.86
C THR A 176 16.25 -14.25 -16.45
N GLN A 177 16.75 -13.04 -16.20
CA GLN A 177 18.12 -12.79 -15.81
C GLN A 177 18.29 -12.51 -14.32
N THR A 178 17.33 -11.77 -13.71
CA THR A 178 17.43 -11.30 -12.32
C THR A 178 16.89 -12.33 -11.31
N SER A 179 15.84 -13.07 -11.67
CA SER A 179 15.13 -13.99 -10.77
C SER A 179 14.61 -15.23 -11.52
N PRO A 180 15.48 -16.09 -12.04
CA PRO A 180 15.08 -17.22 -12.89
C PRO A 180 14.07 -18.18 -12.24
N ALA A 181 14.15 -18.36 -10.91
CA ALA A 181 13.25 -19.24 -10.17
C ALA A 181 11.81 -18.70 -10.17
N ILE A 182 11.62 -17.42 -9.85
CA ILE A 182 10.29 -16.76 -9.86
C ILE A 182 9.75 -16.69 -11.28
N TYR A 183 10.60 -16.41 -12.27
CA TYR A 183 10.21 -16.45 -13.68
C TYR A 183 9.64 -17.83 -14.06
N LEU A 184 10.36 -18.91 -13.75
CA LEU A 184 9.94 -20.27 -14.10
C LEU A 184 8.62 -20.64 -13.41
N GLN A 185 8.49 -20.32 -12.13
CA GLN A 185 7.26 -20.53 -11.36
C GLN A 185 6.07 -19.79 -11.97
N THR A 186 6.23 -18.50 -12.28
CA THR A 186 5.18 -17.67 -12.86
C THR A 186 4.78 -18.13 -14.25
N LYS A 187 5.76 -18.54 -15.08
CA LYS A 187 5.53 -19.10 -16.41
C LYS A 187 4.72 -20.39 -16.33
N THR A 188 5.12 -21.32 -15.48
CA THR A 188 4.41 -22.59 -15.27
C THR A 188 2.96 -22.36 -14.84
N LEU A 189 2.73 -21.45 -13.89
CA LEU A 189 1.41 -21.11 -13.40
C LEU A 189 0.53 -20.52 -14.52
N TYR A 190 1.09 -19.64 -15.36
CA TYR A 190 0.39 -19.05 -16.49
C TYR A 190 -0.02 -20.10 -17.52
N GLU A 191 0.90 -21.02 -17.87
CA GLU A 191 0.64 -22.11 -18.82
C GLU A 191 -0.42 -23.08 -18.29
N GLN A 192 -0.38 -23.43 -17.01
CA GLN A 192 -1.42 -24.25 -16.37
C GLN A 192 -2.79 -23.57 -16.44
N ARG A 193 -2.87 -22.30 -16.07
CA ARG A 193 -4.13 -21.54 -16.10
C ARG A 193 -4.67 -21.37 -17.51
N LEU A 194 -3.79 -21.16 -18.47
CA LEU A 194 -4.14 -21.09 -19.89
C LEU A 194 -4.78 -22.39 -20.37
N HIS A 195 -4.21 -23.54 -20.00
CA HIS A 195 -4.72 -24.86 -20.33
C HIS A 195 -6.10 -25.11 -19.69
N GLU A 196 -6.27 -24.79 -18.40
CA GLU A 196 -7.56 -24.92 -17.70
C GLU A 196 -8.68 -24.09 -18.36
N LEU A 197 -8.39 -22.83 -18.68
CA LEU A 197 -9.38 -21.93 -19.29
C LEU A 197 -9.66 -22.24 -20.78
N THR A 198 -8.76 -22.97 -21.43
CA THR A 198 -8.96 -23.43 -22.82
C THR A 198 -9.79 -24.70 -22.84
N ASN A 199 -9.48 -25.69 -22.00
CA ASN A 199 -10.13 -26.98 -21.98
C ASN A 199 -11.46 -27.00 -21.19
N GLY A 200 -11.65 -26.09 -20.23
CA GLY A 200 -12.90 -25.94 -19.49
C GLY A 200 -14.10 -25.45 -20.32
N LYS A 201 -13.91 -25.17 -21.62
CA LYS A 201 -14.99 -24.85 -22.56
C LYS A 201 -15.59 -26.08 -23.26
N GLU A 202 -14.95 -27.25 -23.12
CA GLU A 202 -15.41 -28.46 -23.82
C GLU A 202 -16.41 -29.32 -23.01
N THR A 203 -16.75 -28.93 -21.77
CA THR A 203 -17.64 -29.74 -20.92
C THR A 203 -19.06 -29.19 -20.73
N ASN A 204 -19.49 -28.21 -21.55
CA ASN A 204 -20.87 -27.74 -21.58
C ASN A 204 -21.41 -27.77 -23.03
N VAL A 205 -21.64 -28.98 -23.54
CA VAL A 205 -22.55 -29.26 -24.68
C VAL A 205 -23.48 -30.36 -24.27
#